data_20ea6f5b0a59572b5a1e4c327d03ab83
#
_entry.id   20ea6f5b0a59572b5a1e4c327d03ab83
#
_cell.length_a   1.000
_cell.length_b   1.000
_cell.length_c   1.000
_cell.angle_alpha   90.00
_cell.angle_beta   90.00
_cell.angle_gamma   90.00
#
_symmetry.space_group_name_H-M   'P 1'
#
loop_
_entity.id
_entity.type
_entity.pdbx_description
1 polymer ?
#
loop_
_entity_poly.entity_id
_entity_poly.type
_entity_poly.pdbx_seq_one_letter_code
_entity_poly.pdbx_strand_id
1 'polypeptide(L)'
;MRTTPLLLLPLTVLLTGCRHPSADAATVQRQYRQQADEARRDLSRIPPPSKNLYMAVMDLNAWENPSLTVQEKMISLHVLMPDANPSDLGKGTMLRPEAARRQVLNIDPDNLAEALNAIPQEAWPYGRVIAIEEAHDAPQAARAGLRRNIERAVDTLQNIGVVADEWSNGRPVGVR
;
A
#
# COMPACT_ATOMS: atom_id res chain seq x y z
N MET A 1 -61.08 54.49 -23.63
CA MET A 1 -59.61 54.50 -23.53
C MET A 1 -59.23 54.04 -22.17
N ARG A 2 -58.76 52.80 -22.00
CA ARG A 2 -58.32 52.19 -20.76
C ARG A 2 -56.86 51.78 -20.92
N THR A 3 -55.96 52.48 -20.29
CA THR A 3 -54.53 52.25 -20.22
C THR A 3 -54.23 51.29 -19.05
N THR A 4 -53.68 50.09 -19.41
CA THR A 4 -53.26 49.10 -18.43
C THR A 4 -51.76 49.31 -18.15
N PRO A 5 -51.28 49.42 -16.90
CA PRO A 5 -49.87 49.49 -16.62
C PRO A 5 -49.26 48.09 -16.59
N LEU A 6 -48.19 47.90 -17.35
CA LEU A 6 -47.37 46.71 -17.44
C LEU A 6 -46.43 46.64 -16.19
N LEU A 7 -46.66 45.69 -15.29
CA LEU A 7 -45.86 45.47 -14.10
C LEU A 7 -44.60 44.68 -14.48
N LEU A 8 -43.47 45.35 -14.50
CA LEU A 8 -42.15 44.69 -14.66
C LEU A 8 -41.71 44.11 -13.31
N LEU A 9 -41.70 42.80 -13.20
CA LEU A 9 -41.12 42.08 -12.06
C LEU A 9 -39.58 41.95 -12.28
N PRO A 10 -38.72 42.36 -11.36
CA PRO A 10 -37.29 42.10 -11.44
C PRO A 10 -37.03 40.66 -10.99
N LEU A 11 -36.50 39.86 -11.90
CA LEU A 11 -36.00 38.50 -11.68
C LEU A 11 -34.66 38.57 -10.95
N THR A 12 -34.68 38.53 -9.63
CA THR A 12 -33.46 38.41 -8.79
C THR A 12 -32.95 36.99 -8.85
N VAL A 13 -31.94 36.72 -9.69
CA VAL A 13 -31.16 35.48 -9.72
C VAL A 13 -30.27 35.44 -8.50
N LEU A 14 -30.67 34.69 -7.47
CA LEU A 14 -29.87 34.36 -6.30
C LEU A 14 -28.80 33.34 -6.75
N LEU A 15 -27.60 33.84 -7.05
CA LEU A 15 -26.38 33.01 -7.21
C LEU A 15 -25.88 32.56 -5.81
N THR A 16 -26.57 31.61 -5.18
CA THR A 16 -26.04 30.87 -4.03
C THR A 16 -25.28 29.65 -4.51
N GLY A 17 -24.05 29.86 -4.91
CA GLY A 17 -23.16 28.79 -5.37
C GLY A 17 -21.77 28.87 -4.78
N CYS A 18 -21.66 29.12 -3.48
CA CYS A 18 -20.40 28.94 -2.77
C CYS A 18 -20.31 27.48 -2.28
N ARG A 19 -19.97 26.57 -3.18
CA ARG A 19 -19.36 25.30 -2.77
C ARG A 19 -18.00 25.65 -2.18
N HIS A 20 -17.79 25.35 -0.91
CA HIS A 20 -16.50 25.33 -0.25
C HIS A 20 -15.92 23.92 -0.34
N PRO A 21 -15.23 23.51 -1.43
CA PRO A 21 -14.59 22.20 -1.48
C PRO A 21 -13.30 22.15 -0.67
N SER A 22 -12.79 23.29 -0.22
CA SER A 22 -11.46 23.39 0.40
C SER A 22 -11.38 22.88 1.84
N ALA A 23 -12.45 23.00 2.63
CA ALA A 23 -12.43 22.58 4.04
C ALA A 23 -12.42 21.05 4.17
N ASP A 24 -13.20 20.36 3.35
CA ASP A 24 -13.28 18.90 3.38
C ASP A 24 -11.98 18.27 2.87
N ALA A 25 -11.42 18.78 1.77
CA ALA A 25 -10.15 18.29 1.22
C ALA A 25 -8.98 18.50 2.20
N ALA A 26 -8.89 19.64 2.87
CA ALA A 26 -7.86 19.92 3.86
C ALA A 26 -8.01 19.03 5.12
N THR A 27 -9.21 18.65 5.47
CA THR A 27 -9.48 17.75 6.60
C THR A 27 -9.07 16.31 6.25
N VAL A 28 -9.48 15.82 5.09
CA VAL A 28 -9.06 14.49 4.58
C VAL A 28 -7.55 14.39 4.48
N GLN A 29 -6.88 15.42 3.97
CA GLN A 29 -5.43 15.41 3.86
C GLN A 29 -4.72 15.44 5.23
N ARG A 30 -5.27 16.12 6.22
CA ARG A 30 -4.75 16.07 7.59
C ARG A 30 -4.91 14.70 8.22
N GLN A 31 -6.06 14.06 8.06
CA GLN A 31 -6.30 12.70 8.55
C GLN A 31 -5.34 11.70 7.91
N TYR A 32 -5.15 11.77 6.59
CA TYR A 32 -4.20 10.90 5.89
C TYR A 32 -2.76 11.07 6.43
N ARG A 33 -2.30 12.31 6.65
CA ARG A 33 -0.98 12.56 7.22
C ARG A 33 -0.85 12.01 8.65
N GLN A 34 -1.87 12.19 9.47
CA GLN A 34 -1.88 11.64 10.84
C GLN A 34 -1.78 10.12 10.84
N GLN A 35 -2.56 9.45 10.00
CA GLN A 35 -2.49 8.00 9.83
C GLN A 35 -1.11 7.54 9.34
N ALA A 36 -0.53 8.23 8.37
CA ALA A 36 0.81 7.93 7.88
C ALA A 36 1.88 8.12 8.98
N ASP A 37 1.78 9.17 9.78
CA ASP A 37 2.70 9.44 10.90
C ASP A 37 2.57 8.40 12.02
N GLU A 38 1.36 7.92 12.29
CA GLU A 38 1.11 6.81 13.23
C GLU A 38 1.71 5.51 12.70
N ALA A 39 1.38 5.15 11.46
CA ALA A 39 1.92 3.96 10.82
C ALA A 39 3.46 3.98 10.78
N ARG A 40 4.05 5.13 10.49
CA ARG A 40 5.51 5.30 10.50
C ARG A 40 6.12 5.08 11.88
N ARG A 41 5.47 5.56 12.94
CA ARG A 41 5.92 5.33 14.33
C ARG A 41 5.86 3.85 14.69
N ASP A 42 4.76 3.20 14.35
CA ASP A 42 4.57 1.77 14.63
C ASP A 42 5.58 0.90 13.87
N LEU A 43 5.82 1.22 12.59
CA LEU A 43 6.84 0.52 11.79
C LEU A 43 8.27 0.86 12.20
N SER A 44 8.49 1.89 13.02
CA SER A 44 9.86 2.23 13.51
C SER A 44 10.47 1.14 14.38
N ARG A 45 9.66 0.23 14.95
CA ARG A 45 10.14 -0.98 15.64
C ARG A 45 10.94 -1.93 14.73
N ILE A 46 10.65 -1.90 13.41
CA ILE A 46 11.35 -2.70 12.41
C ILE A 46 12.64 -1.98 12.03
N PRO A 47 13.80 -2.65 12.01
CA PRO A 47 15.07 -2.03 11.65
C PRO A 47 15.05 -1.38 10.24
N PRO A 48 15.93 -0.42 9.96
CA PRO A 48 16.12 0.10 8.61
C PRO A 48 16.57 -1.00 7.64
N PRO A 49 16.34 -0.83 6.32
CA PRO A 49 16.68 -1.84 5.32
C PRO A 49 18.16 -2.21 5.32
N SER A 50 18.46 -3.50 5.35
CA SER A 50 19.82 -4.02 5.21
C SER A 50 20.11 -4.31 3.73
N LYS A 51 20.77 -3.37 3.05
CA LYS A 51 21.08 -3.50 1.61
C LYS A 51 21.85 -4.78 1.28
N ASN A 52 22.80 -5.16 2.13
CA ASN A 52 23.62 -6.36 1.90
C ASN A 52 22.77 -7.66 1.91
N LEU A 53 21.65 -7.68 2.63
CA LEU A 53 20.78 -8.85 2.69
C LEU A 53 19.82 -8.89 1.50
N TYR A 54 19.01 -7.84 1.31
CA TYR A 54 17.97 -7.90 0.30
C TYR A 54 18.49 -7.77 -1.14
N MET A 55 19.59 -7.02 -1.37
CA MET A 55 20.17 -6.89 -2.70
C MET A 55 20.86 -8.17 -3.20
N ALA A 56 21.14 -9.12 -2.33
CA ALA A 56 21.66 -10.43 -2.73
C ALA A 56 20.57 -11.37 -3.26
N VAL A 57 19.30 -11.07 -2.99
CA VAL A 57 18.18 -11.89 -3.44
C VAL A 57 17.85 -11.55 -4.90
N MET A 58 17.90 -12.56 -5.78
CA MET A 58 17.70 -12.41 -7.22
C MET A 58 16.44 -13.10 -7.74
N ASP A 59 15.70 -13.78 -6.86
CA ASP A 59 14.46 -14.49 -7.16
C ASP A 59 13.42 -14.16 -6.08
N LEU A 60 12.23 -13.73 -6.50
CA LEU A 60 11.16 -13.37 -5.58
C LEU A 60 10.68 -14.56 -4.73
N ASN A 61 10.85 -15.78 -5.22
CA ASN A 61 10.56 -16.99 -4.43
C ASN A 61 11.48 -17.15 -3.23
N ALA A 62 12.71 -16.62 -3.31
CA ALA A 62 13.67 -16.59 -2.21
C ALA A 62 13.56 -15.32 -1.34
N TRP A 63 12.58 -14.45 -1.62
CA TRP A 63 12.35 -13.23 -0.86
C TRP A 63 11.58 -13.55 0.43
N GLU A 64 12.17 -13.27 1.58
CA GLU A 64 11.61 -13.62 2.89
C GLU A 64 10.84 -12.47 3.56
N ASN A 65 11.09 -11.22 3.16
CA ASN A 65 10.30 -10.07 3.62
C ASN A 65 8.90 -10.07 3.00
N PRO A 66 7.97 -9.26 3.51
CA PRO A 66 6.70 -9.04 2.82
C PRO A 66 6.90 -8.59 1.37
N SER A 67 6.00 -9.02 0.49
CA SER A 67 5.99 -8.61 -0.92
C SER A 67 4.57 -8.28 -1.38
N LEU A 68 4.46 -7.40 -2.37
CA LEU A 68 3.20 -6.92 -2.94
C LEU A 68 3.11 -7.32 -4.40
N THR A 69 2.02 -7.99 -4.76
CA THR A 69 1.61 -8.12 -6.16
C THR A 69 0.44 -7.17 -6.39
N VAL A 70 0.67 -6.11 -7.16
CA VAL A 70 -0.32 -5.06 -7.40
C VAL A 70 -1.21 -5.42 -8.57
N GLN A 71 -2.52 -5.32 -8.36
CA GLN A 71 -3.57 -5.57 -9.33
C GLN A 71 -4.37 -4.29 -9.62
N GLU A 72 -5.33 -4.37 -10.57
CA GLU A 72 -6.15 -3.20 -10.92
C GLU A 72 -7.00 -2.66 -9.76
N LYS A 73 -7.50 -3.56 -8.89
CA LYS A 73 -8.47 -3.20 -7.84
C LYS A 73 -8.02 -3.53 -6.43
N MET A 74 -6.97 -4.32 -6.29
CA MET A 74 -6.48 -4.80 -5.01
C MET A 74 -4.97 -4.98 -5.03
N ILE A 75 -4.41 -5.19 -3.85
CA ILE A 75 -3.02 -5.58 -3.66
C ILE A 75 -3.02 -6.94 -2.95
N SER A 76 -2.30 -7.91 -3.50
CA SER A 76 -2.02 -9.16 -2.79
C SER A 76 -0.74 -8.97 -1.99
N LEU A 77 -0.88 -8.95 -0.66
CA LEU A 77 0.22 -8.88 0.29
C LEU A 77 0.63 -10.31 0.66
N HIS A 78 1.86 -10.68 0.32
CA HIS A 78 2.46 -11.96 0.66
C HIS A 78 3.35 -11.79 1.88
N VAL A 79 3.14 -12.62 2.91
CA VAL A 79 3.91 -12.59 4.15
C VAL A 79 4.39 -13.99 4.49
N LEU A 80 5.67 -14.13 4.75
CA LEU A 80 6.23 -15.36 5.30
C LEU A 80 6.23 -15.25 6.83
N MET A 81 5.28 -15.95 7.46
CA MET A 81 5.17 -15.93 8.91
C MET A 81 6.32 -16.70 9.56
N PRO A 82 6.86 -16.21 10.70
CA PRO A 82 7.86 -16.95 11.47
C PRO A 82 7.30 -18.31 11.89
N ASP A 83 8.18 -19.29 12.04
CA ASP A 83 7.75 -20.59 12.58
C ASP A 83 7.48 -20.45 14.08
N ALA A 84 6.21 -20.54 14.45
CA ALA A 84 5.74 -20.45 15.81
C ALA A 84 5.88 -21.77 16.59
N ASN A 85 6.73 -22.70 16.15
CA ASN A 85 6.94 -23.95 16.89
C ASN A 85 7.91 -23.72 18.08
N PRO A 86 7.38 -23.49 19.32
CA PRO A 86 8.20 -23.16 20.48
C PRO A 86 8.81 -24.41 21.15
N SER A 87 8.73 -25.60 20.53
CA SER A 87 9.23 -26.80 21.17
C SER A 87 10.75 -26.79 21.22
N ASP A 88 11.29 -26.67 22.43
CA ASP A 88 12.71 -26.92 22.71
C ASP A 88 13.14 -28.38 22.42
N LEU A 89 12.18 -29.25 22.19
CA LEU A 89 12.34 -30.65 21.80
C LEU A 89 12.61 -30.74 20.29
N GLY A 90 13.81 -30.46 19.88
CA GLY A 90 14.23 -30.66 18.51
C GLY A 90 14.45 -29.38 17.74
N LYS A 91 15.30 -28.51 18.25
CA LYS A 91 15.88 -27.43 17.46
C LYS A 91 16.40 -28.02 16.14
N GLY A 92 15.64 -27.82 15.06
CA GLY A 92 16.03 -28.19 13.72
C GLY A 92 15.27 -29.34 13.04
N THR A 93 14.33 -30.02 13.70
CA THR A 93 13.74 -31.23 13.10
C THR A 93 12.30 -31.12 12.62
N MET A 94 11.55 -30.08 12.98
CA MET A 94 10.15 -29.90 12.56
C MET A 94 9.81 -28.44 12.27
N LEU A 95 10.64 -27.76 11.51
CA LEU A 95 10.24 -26.47 10.92
C LEU A 95 9.05 -26.71 9.99
N ARG A 96 8.00 -25.89 10.11
CA ARG A 96 6.93 -25.92 9.12
C ARG A 96 7.52 -25.60 7.75
N PRO A 97 7.14 -26.34 6.71
CA PRO A 97 7.53 -25.98 5.35
C PRO A 97 7.22 -24.50 5.07
N GLU A 98 8.07 -23.83 4.34
CA GLU A 98 7.88 -22.41 3.98
C GLU A 98 6.49 -22.17 3.38
N ALA A 99 6.04 -23.05 2.48
CA ALA A 99 4.71 -22.98 1.90
C ALA A 99 3.56 -22.97 2.93
N ALA A 100 3.74 -23.62 4.09
CA ALA A 100 2.73 -23.63 5.16
C ALA A 100 2.77 -22.35 6.02
N ARG A 101 3.85 -21.56 5.93
CA ARG A 101 4.02 -20.29 6.65
C ARG A 101 3.69 -19.08 5.77
N ARG A 102 3.64 -19.25 4.44
CA ARG A 102 3.32 -18.19 3.49
C ARG A 102 1.82 -17.89 3.54
N GLN A 103 1.50 -16.66 3.85
CA GLN A 103 0.13 -16.13 3.86
C GLN A 103 -0.03 -15.12 2.74
N VAL A 104 -1.22 -15.10 2.14
CA VAL A 104 -1.59 -14.12 1.11
C VAL A 104 -2.86 -13.42 1.57
N LEU A 105 -2.78 -12.11 1.71
CA LEU A 105 -3.92 -11.25 2.05
C LEU A 105 -4.23 -10.33 0.87
N ASN A 106 -5.48 -10.35 0.44
CA ASN A 106 -5.95 -9.39 -0.55
C ASN A 106 -6.49 -8.17 0.17
N ILE A 107 -5.88 -7.02 -0.08
CA ILE A 107 -6.19 -5.76 0.59
C ILE A 107 -6.56 -4.67 -0.41
N ASP A 108 -7.37 -3.73 0.03
CA ASP A 108 -7.57 -2.49 -0.70
C ASP A 108 -6.30 -1.63 -0.64
N PRO A 109 -5.90 -0.97 -1.74
CA PRO A 109 -4.73 -0.08 -1.73
C PRO A 109 -4.73 0.98 -0.62
N ASP A 110 -5.90 1.44 -0.19
CA ASP A 110 -6.03 2.44 0.87
C ASP A 110 -5.74 1.87 2.28
N ASN A 111 -5.84 0.54 2.46
CA ASN A 111 -5.58 -0.15 3.72
C ASN A 111 -4.14 -0.70 3.83
N LEU A 112 -3.27 -0.39 2.87
CA LEU A 112 -1.90 -0.93 2.82
C LEU A 112 -1.11 -0.62 4.09
N ALA A 113 -1.16 0.60 4.60
CA ALA A 113 -0.42 1.00 5.80
C ALA A 113 -0.86 0.22 7.04
N GLU A 114 -2.17 0.03 7.23
CA GLU A 114 -2.74 -0.75 8.33
C GLU A 114 -2.34 -2.22 8.25
N ALA A 115 -2.43 -2.80 7.05
CA ALA A 115 -2.04 -4.19 6.83
C ALA A 115 -0.56 -4.44 7.14
N LEU A 116 0.33 -3.51 6.76
CA LEU A 116 1.75 -3.61 7.05
C LEU A 116 2.07 -3.47 8.55
N ASN A 117 1.33 -2.62 9.27
CA ASN A 117 1.48 -2.48 10.71
C ASN A 117 1.07 -3.73 11.49
N ALA A 118 0.15 -4.53 10.95
CA ALA A 118 -0.28 -5.79 11.55
C ALA A 118 0.76 -6.93 11.41
N ILE A 119 1.77 -6.76 10.55
CA ILE A 119 2.81 -7.78 10.32
C ILE A 119 3.77 -7.79 11.52
N PRO A 120 4.06 -8.96 12.11
CA PRO A 120 5.03 -9.08 13.19
C PRO A 120 6.44 -8.73 12.72
N GLN A 121 7.25 -8.20 13.64
CA GLN A 121 8.62 -7.75 13.32
C GLN A 121 9.49 -8.88 12.77
N GLU A 122 9.29 -10.10 13.23
CA GLU A 122 10.04 -11.29 12.83
C GLU A 122 9.84 -11.66 11.35
N ALA A 123 8.77 -11.15 10.72
CA ALA A 123 8.53 -11.34 9.30
C ALA A 123 9.30 -10.34 8.39
N TRP A 124 10.20 -9.54 8.98
CA TRP A 124 10.99 -8.53 8.28
C TRP A 124 12.52 -8.78 8.41
N PRO A 125 13.03 -9.94 8.00
CA PRO A 125 14.45 -10.27 8.17
C PRO A 125 15.41 -9.29 7.49
N TYR A 126 14.97 -8.61 6.42
CA TYR A 126 15.79 -7.61 5.71
C TYR A 126 15.58 -6.17 6.22
N GLY A 127 14.76 -5.97 7.26
CA GLY A 127 14.32 -4.65 7.73
C GLY A 127 13.21 -4.05 6.87
N ARG A 128 12.96 -2.74 7.00
CA ARG A 128 11.85 -2.02 6.35
C ARG A 128 12.03 -1.88 4.83
N VAL A 129 12.00 -2.99 4.12
CA VAL A 129 11.99 -3.07 2.66
C VAL A 129 10.95 -4.08 2.21
N ILE A 130 10.24 -3.78 1.15
CA ILE A 130 9.19 -4.64 0.58
C ILE A 130 9.40 -4.77 -0.92
N ALA A 131 9.29 -5.99 -1.43
CA ALA A 131 9.29 -6.21 -2.87
C ALA A 131 7.92 -5.84 -3.44
N ILE A 132 7.90 -5.13 -4.58
CA ILE A 132 6.66 -4.76 -5.26
C ILE A 132 6.74 -5.14 -6.74
N GLU A 133 5.76 -5.87 -7.22
CA GLU A 133 5.64 -6.22 -8.63
C GLU A 133 4.22 -6.03 -9.17
N GLU A 134 4.11 -5.90 -10.48
CA GLU A 134 2.82 -5.91 -11.19
C GLU A 134 2.30 -7.34 -11.34
N ALA A 135 0.97 -7.51 -11.30
CA ALA A 135 0.35 -8.77 -11.68
C ALA A 135 0.61 -9.07 -13.17
N HIS A 136 1.23 -10.20 -13.44
CA HIS A 136 1.70 -10.57 -14.79
C HIS A 136 0.56 -10.73 -15.81
N ASP A 137 -0.58 -11.26 -15.37
CA ASP A 137 -1.71 -11.60 -16.23
C ASP A 137 -2.73 -10.47 -16.37
N ALA A 138 -2.37 -9.23 -16.05
CA ALA A 138 -3.27 -8.10 -16.14
C ALA A 138 -3.63 -7.79 -17.60
N PRO A 139 -4.94 -7.78 -17.96
CA PRO A 139 -5.38 -7.44 -19.30
C PRO A 139 -5.00 -6.00 -19.63
N GLN A 140 -4.81 -5.70 -20.92
CA GLN A 140 -4.38 -4.36 -21.35
C GLN A 140 -5.32 -3.25 -20.87
N ALA A 141 -6.63 -3.52 -20.78
CA ALA A 141 -7.60 -2.56 -20.25
C ALA A 141 -7.38 -2.21 -18.77
N ALA A 142 -6.82 -3.12 -17.97
CA ALA A 142 -6.54 -2.93 -16.54
C ALA A 142 -5.25 -2.13 -16.27
N ARG A 143 -4.35 -2.01 -17.25
CA ARG A 143 -3.01 -1.42 -17.04
C ARG A 143 -3.01 -0.01 -16.48
N ALA A 144 -3.98 0.83 -16.88
CA ALA A 144 -4.08 2.19 -16.35
C ALA A 144 -4.47 2.21 -14.86
N GLY A 145 -5.36 1.30 -14.44
CA GLY A 145 -5.73 1.11 -13.03
C GLY A 145 -4.58 0.57 -12.21
N LEU A 146 -3.91 -0.45 -12.73
CA LEU A 146 -2.77 -1.09 -12.12
C LEU A 146 -1.62 -0.09 -11.86
N ARG A 147 -1.27 0.73 -12.86
CA ARG A 147 -0.24 1.78 -12.71
C ARG A 147 -0.58 2.77 -11.60
N ARG A 148 -1.83 3.26 -11.55
CA ARG A 148 -2.27 4.14 -10.45
C ARG A 148 -2.15 3.49 -9.09
N ASN A 149 -2.44 2.20 -8.98
CA ASN A 149 -2.32 1.47 -7.72
C ASN A 149 -0.85 1.25 -7.32
N ILE A 150 0.05 1.01 -8.28
CA ILE A 150 1.50 0.96 -7.98
C ILE A 150 1.99 2.31 -7.47
N GLU A 151 1.69 3.40 -8.17
CA GLU A 151 2.07 4.76 -7.74
C GLU A 151 1.55 5.03 -6.32
N ARG A 152 0.28 4.71 -6.05
CA ARG A 152 -0.33 4.86 -4.71
C ARG A 152 0.37 3.98 -3.66
N ALA A 153 0.68 2.73 -3.98
CA ALA A 153 1.37 1.83 -3.08
C ALA A 153 2.78 2.34 -2.75
N VAL A 154 3.53 2.78 -3.76
CA VAL A 154 4.88 3.36 -3.58
C VAL A 154 4.82 4.62 -2.73
N ASP A 155 3.89 5.54 -3.01
CA ASP A 155 3.69 6.75 -2.22
C ASP A 155 3.36 6.43 -0.74
N THR A 156 2.48 5.44 -0.52
CA THR A 156 2.13 4.99 0.83
C THR A 156 3.35 4.44 1.54
N LEU A 157 4.13 3.54 0.91
CA LEU A 157 5.34 2.96 1.48
C LEU A 157 6.36 4.05 1.85
N GLN A 158 6.60 5.01 0.97
CA GLN A 158 7.52 6.14 1.23
C GLN A 158 7.06 6.98 2.42
N ASN A 159 5.75 7.28 2.51
CA ASN A 159 5.19 8.07 3.60
C ASN A 159 5.33 7.40 4.95
N ILE A 160 5.22 6.06 5.02
CA ILE A 160 5.40 5.29 6.25
C ILE A 160 6.86 4.85 6.50
N GLY A 161 7.80 5.24 5.62
CA GLY A 161 9.23 4.98 5.78
C GLY A 161 9.67 3.56 5.47
N VAL A 162 8.95 2.88 4.57
CA VAL A 162 9.30 1.56 4.02
C VAL A 162 9.89 1.74 2.62
N VAL A 163 10.97 1.06 2.33
CA VAL A 163 11.60 1.09 1.00
C VAL A 163 10.86 0.14 0.07
N ALA A 164 10.40 0.65 -1.06
CA ALA A 164 9.88 -0.17 -2.15
C ALA A 164 11.04 -0.66 -3.03
N ASP A 165 11.17 -1.96 -3.19
CA ASP A 165 12.12 -2.60 -4.08
C ASP A 165 11.34 -3.17 -5.28
N GLU A 166 11.57 -2.62 -6.46
CA GLU A 166 10.78 -2.93 -7.65
C GLU A 166 11.21 -4.25 -8.28
N TRP A 167 10.23 -5.08 -8.63
CA TRP A 167 10.42 -6.38 -9.24
C TRP A 167 9.58 -6.52 -10.50
N SER A 168 10.05 -7.32 -11.45
CA SER A 168 9.33 -7.65 -12.67
C SER A 168 9.60 -9.10 -13.05
N ASN A 169 8.54 -9.88 -13.26
CA ASN A 169 8.64 -11.31 -13.57
C ASN A 169 9.48 -12.08 -12.54
N GLY A 170 9.28 -11.79 -11.26
CA GLY A 170 9.99 -12.43 -10.15
C GLY A 170 11.47 -12.08 -10.03
N ARG A 171 11.93 -11.03 -10.72
CA ARG A 171 13.32 -10.56 -10.69
C ARG A 171 13.39 -9.06 -10.36
N PRO A 172 14.43 -8.61 -9.65
CA PRO A 172 14.61 -7.20 -9.33
C PRO A 172 14.78 -6.36 -10.60
N VAL A 173 14.19 -5.16 -10.59
CA VAL A 173 14.35 -4.17 -11.67
C VAL A 173 15.59 -3.33 -11.38
N GLY A 174 16.47 -3.21 -12.36
CA GLY A 174 17.71 -2.42 -12.25
C GLY A 174 18.95 -3.28 -12.00
N VAL A 175 20.11 -2.60 -12.01
CA VAL A 175 21.41 -3.21 -11.72
C VAL A 175 21.61 -3.19 -10.20
N ARG A 176 21.72 -4.34 -9.58
CA ARG A 176 22.07 -4.53 -8.17
C ARG A 176 23.54 -4.81 -8.02
#